data_dc1267ff907240367337a274402a5140
#
_entry.id   dc1267ff907240367337a274402a5140
#
_cell.length_a   1.000
_cell.length_b   1.000
_cell.length_c   1.000
_cell.angle_alpha   90.00
_cell.angle_beta   90.00
_cell.angle_gamma   90.00
#
_symmetry.space_group_name_H-M   'P 1'
#
loop_
_entity.id
_entity.type
_entity.pdbx_description
1 polymer ?
#
loop_
_entity_poly.entity_id
_entity_poly.type
_entity_poly.pdbx_seq_one_letter_code
_entity_poly.pdbx_strand_id
1 'polypeptide(L)'
;MAVWDELTGQAEAIAIVAAAASASALGGSGDSSMTHSWLITGPPGSGRSNLAYAFATALLSTGDVEKDDATARQVAARTHPDLGVLSTEKVIISIEEVRQLVSTSQFSPSVGRYRVMIIEDADRMSERTSNVLLKALEEPPPRTVWILCAPSAADLIPTIRSRVRTVRLRVPSVDEVADLIANRDGIDLPTATRAAREAQSHIGMAHRLATNADARDRRARTLEIALGIRSVSGAVMAAAGLLELATADAKAITEEKDAEERDNALRSLGIEPGGTIPPALRSQLKNLEEDQKRRATRSLRDGIDRIMVDLMSLYRDILLMQLGVDSEPINLSIHSQLVAAASTATAQETLATMDAISTARKRIESNVSPALALEAMLVSARRPDKARTDTRPERTR
;
A
#
# COMPACT_ATOMS: atom_id res chain seq x y z
N MET A 1 13.16 -22.21 8.76
CA MET A 1 11.82 -21.75 8.36
C MET A 1 11.87 -21.49 6.86
N ALA A 2 11.01 -22.10 6.08
CA ALA A 2 11.06 -21.84 4.65
C ALA A 2 10.68 -20.38 4.40
N VAL A 3 11.53 -19.66 3.70
CA VAL A 3 11.39 -18.21 3.39
C VAL A 3 10.06 -17.88 2.72
N TRP A 4 9.34 -18.90 2.24
CA TRP A 4 8.10 -18.82 1.51
C TRP A 4 6.83 -18.98 2.38
N ASP A 5 6.97 -19.41 3.64
CA ASP A 5 5.82 -19.78 4.50
C ASP A 5 4.92 -18.59 4.89
N GLU A 6 5.46 -17.38 4.82
CA GLU A 6 4.72 -16.14 5.11
C GLU A 6 3.92 -15.59 3.91
N LEU A 7 4.00 -16.27 2.75
CA LEU A 7 3.37 -15.81 1.50
C LEU A 7 2.06 -16.55 1.24
N THR A 8 1.01 -16.07 1.87
CA THR A 8 -0.32 -16.67 1.78
C THR A 8 -0.94 -16.50 0.38
N GLY A 9 -1.48 -17.59 -0.14
CA GLY A 9 -2.26 -17.58 -1.37
C GLY A 9 -1.47 -17.39 -2.67
N GLN A 10 -0.12 -17.47 -2.67
CA GLN A 10 0.73 -17.14 -3.82
C GLN A 10 1.51 -18.34 -4.37
N ALA A 11 0.96 -19.56 -4.28
CA ALA A 11 1.66 -20.81 -4.64
C ALA A 11 2.30 -20.77 -6.04
N GLU A 12 1.60 -20.26 -7.05
CA GLU A 12 2.12 -20.17 -8.42
C GLU A 12 3.30 -19.17 -8.52
N ALA A 13 3.15 -17.99 -7.93
CA ALA A 13 4.19 -16.97 -7.92
C ALA A 13 5.44 -17.47 -7.16
N ILE A 14 5.25 -18.13 -6.03
CA ILE A 14 6.31 -18.76 -5.25
C ILE A 14 7.03 -19.82 -6.08
N ALA A 15 6.29 -20.70 -6.75
CA ALA A 15 6.87 -21.76 -7.58
C ALA A 15 7.80 -21.20 -8.67
N ILE A 16 7.39 -20.09 -9.33
CA ILE A 16 8.19 -19.44 -10.38
C ILE A 16 9.52 -18.90 -9.82
N VAL A 17 9.47 -18.14 -8.71
CA VAL A 17 10.68 -17.50 -8.16
C VAL A 17 11.56 -18.51 -7.41
N ALA A 18 10.98 -19.53 -6.79
CA ALA A 18 11.72 -20.61 -6.14
C ALA A 18 12.46 -21.49 -7.16
N ALA A 19 11.83 -21.80 -8.31
CA ALA A 19 12.49 -22.51 -9.40
C ALA A 19 13.67 -21.69 -9.95
N ALA A 20 13.50 -20.37 -10.13
CA ALA A 20 14.57 -19.48 -10.56
C ALA A 20 15.74 -19.44 -9.55
N ALA A 21 15.44 -19.32 -8.24
CA ALA A 21 16.47 -19.34 -7.20
C ALA A 21 17.21 -20.68 -7.15
N SER A 22 16.51 -21.80 -7.31
CA SER A 22 17.10 -23.14 -7.32
C SER A 22 17.98 -23.37 -8.56
N ALA A 23 17.53 -22.98 -9.75
CA ALA A 23 18.33 -23.06 -10.97
C ALA A 23 19.63 -22.26 -10.86
N SER A 24 19.58 -21.09 -10.22
CA SER A 24 20.75 -20.27 -9.96
C SER A 24 21.75 -20.90 -8.99
N ALA A 25 21.28 -21.75 -8.08
CA ALA A 25 22.13 -22.46 -7.11
C ALA A 25 22.97 -23.60 -7.75
N LEU A 26 22.43 -24.22 -8.79
CA LEU A 26 23.05 -25.37 -9.46
C LEU A 26 24.12 -24.98 -10.50
N GLY A 27 24.40 -23.69 -10.69
CA GLY A 27 25.41 -23.20 -11.65
C GLY A 27 25.09 -23.49 -13.12
N GLY A 28 23.83 -23.83 -13.43
CA GLY A 28 23.39 -24.20 -14.75
C GLY A 28 23.26 -22.99 -15.68
N SER A 29 24.20 -22.84 -16.60
CA SER A 29 24.16 -21.85 -17.69
C SER A 29 23.10 -22.15 -18.77
N GLY A 30 22.24 -23.13 -18.57
CA GLY A 30 21.27 -23.61 -19.56
C GLY A 30 19.81 -23.58 -19.16
N ASP A 31 19.47 -23.27 -17.92
CA ASP A 31 18.08 -23.22 -17.51
C ASP A 31 17.50 -21.79 -17.68
N SER A 32 16.56 -21.66 -18.60
CA SER A 32 15.88 -20.41 -18.95
C SER A 32 14.98 -19.84 -17.84
N SER A 33 14.94 -20.49 -16.68
CA SER A 33 14.09 -20.08 -15.55
C SER A 33 14.63 -18.84 -14.81
N MET A 34 15.96 -18.64 -14.77
CA MET A 34 16.58 -17.49 -14.14
C MET A 34 16.82 -16.35 -15.13
N THR A 35 16.42 -15.14 -14.75
CA THR A 35 16.71 -13.88 -15.46
C THR A 35 17.22 -12.84 -14.47
N HIS A 36 17.90 -11.83 -14.98
CA HIS A 36 18.48 -10.77 -14.16
C HIS A 36 17.51 -9.64 -13.79
N SER A 37 16.30 -9.60 -14.39
CA SER A 37 15.35 -8.52 -14.16
C SER A 37 13.93 -9.07 -14.01
N TRP A 38 13.32 -8.77 -12.86
CA TRP A 38 12.01 -9.26 -12.44
C TRP A 38 11.06 -8.11 -12.14
N LEU A 39 9.78 -8.32 -12.45
CA LEU A 39 8.69 -7.44 -12.06
C LEU A 39 7.63 -8.24 -11.31
N ILE A 40 7.45 -7.93 -10.03
CA ILE A 40 6.39 -8.52 -9.21
C ILE A 40 5.21 -7.56 -9.23
N THR A 41 4.06 -8.03 -9.77
CA THR A 41 2.84 -7.24 -9.85
C THR A 41 1.73 -7.84 -9.01
N GLY A 42 0.82 -6.99 -8.55
CA GLY A 42 -0.36 -7.39 -7.79
C GLY A 42 -1.00 -6.19 -7.09
N PRO A 43 -2.25 -6.28 -6.67
CA PRO A 43 -2.92 -5.19 -5.98
C PRO A 43 -2.22 -4.82 -4.67
N PRO A 44 -2.45 -3.62 -4.14
CA PRO A 44 -1.95 -3.23 -2.82
C PRO A 44 -2.32 -4.28 -1.77
N GLY A 45 -1.36 -4.63 -0.89
CA GLY A 45 -1.58 -5.63 0.16
C GLY A 45 -1.52 -7.10 -0.27
N SER A 46 -1.22 -7.41 -1.54
CA SER A 46 -1.06 -8.81 -2.02
C SER A 46 0.27 -9.46 -1.62
N GLY A 47 1.19 -8.76 -0.96
CA GLY A 47 2.48 -9.29 -0.52
C GLY A 47 3.62 -9.15 -1.53
N ARG A 48 3.56 -8.17 -2.46
CA ARG A 48 4.63 -7.93 -3.46
C ARG A 48 6.01 -7.79 -2.84
N SER A 49 6.15 -6.89 -1.86
CA SER A 49 7.43 -6.68 -1.18
C SER A 49 7.87 -7.93 -0.43
N ASN A 50 6.94 -8.64 0.23
CA ASN A 50 7.26 -9.89 0.93
C ASN A 50 7.82 -10.94 -0.04
N LEU A 51 7.21 -11.11 -1.23
CA LEU A 51 7.74 -12.02 -2.25
C LEU A 51 9.11 -11.56 -2.77
N ALA A 52 9.31 -10.24 -2.96
CA ALA A 52 10.59 -9.69 -3.38
C ALA A 52 11.71 -9.97 -2.36
N TYR A 53 11.44 -9.78 -1.08
CA TYR A 53 12.41 -10.07 -0.01
C TYR A 53 12.65 -11.57 0.18
N ALA A 54 11.60 -12.40 0.08
CA ALA A 54 11.76 -13.85 0.12
C ALA A 54 12.61 -14.35 -1.05
N PHE A 55 12.39 -13.82 -2.25
CA PHE A 55 13.19 -14.15 -3.42
C PHE A 55 14.64 -13.65 -3.26
N ALA A 56 14.85 -12.43 -2.77
CA ALA A 56 16.17 -11.92 -2.46
C ALA A 56 16.91 -12.81 -1.44
N THR A 57 16.24 -13.23 -0.38
CA THR A 57 16.82 -14.15 0.62
C THR A 57 17.27 -15.45 -0.05
N ALA A 58 16.43 -16.05 -0.88
CA ALA A 58 16.77 -17.30 -1.60
C ALA A 58 17.97 -17.11 -2.55
N LEU A 59 18.10 -15.96 -3.22
CA LEU A 59 19.24 -15.65 -4.09
C LEU A 59 20.54 -15.37 -3.32
N LEU A 60 20.44 -14.77 -2.14
CA LEU A 60 21.59 -14.42 -1.29
C LEU A 60 22.08 -15.62 -0.45
N SER A 61 21.21 -16.59 -0.19
CA SER A 61 21.52 -17.81 0.58
C SER A 61 22.59 -18.64 -0.09
N THR A 62 23.48 -19.21 0.73
CA THR A 62 24.64 -20.01 0.26
C THR A 62 24.42 -21.51 0.40
N GLY A 63 23.39 -21.97 1.10
CA GLY A 63 23.12 -23.37 1.45
C GLY A 63 23.68 -23.80 2.81
N ASP A 64 24.30 -22.87 3.53
CA ASP A 64 24.77 -23.06 4.92
C ASP A 64 23.68 -22.57 5.88
N VAL A 65 23.11 -23.46 6.67
CA VAL A 65 21.91 -23.19 7.50
C VAL A 65 22.13 -22.01 8.44
N GLU A 66 23.27 -21.93 9.13
CA GLU A 66 23.53 -20.84 10.09
C GLU A 66 23.69 -19.48 9.39
N LYS A 67 24.39 -19.47 8.27
CA LYS A 67 24.56 -18.26 7.44
C LYS A 67 23.25 -17.85 6.77
N ASP A 68 22.46 -18.80 6.34
CA ASP A 68 21.18 -18.53 5.67
C ASP A 68 20.15 -17.97 6.67
N ASP A 69 20.14 -18.40 7.94
CA ASP A 69 19.34 -17.77 9.00
C ASP A 69 19.81 -16.33 9.30
N ALA A 70 21.12 -16.08 9.28
CA ALA A 70 21.64 -14.72 9.42
C ALA A 70 21.29 -13.85 8.21
N THR A 71 21.40 -14.40 6.99
CA THR A 71 21.00 -13.75 5.73
C THR A 71 19.51 -13.37 5.77
N ALA A 72 18.64 -14.28 6.18
CA ALA A 72 17.20 -14.02 6.30
C ALA A 72 16.91 -12.84 7.25
N ARG A 73 17.54 -12.82 8.42
CA ARG A 73 17.40 -11.70 9.38
C ARG A 73 17.92 -10.38 8.81
N GLN A 74 19.06 -10.39 8.12
CA GLN A 74 19.65 -9.18 7.51
C GLN A 74 18.82 -8.66 6.36
N VAL A 75 18.22 -9.55 5.53
CA VAL A 75 17.31 -9.16 4.45
C VAL A 75 16.04 -8.56 5.03
N ALA A 76 15.44 -9.17 6.04
CA ALA A 76 14.27 -8.63 6.74
C ALA A 76 14.54 -7.24 7.34
N ALA A 77 15.73 -7.05 7.92
CA ALA A 77 16.19 -5.76 8.44
C ALA A 77 16.71 -4.79 7.37
N ARG A 78 16.79 -5.21 6.08
CA ARG A 78 17.35 -4.43 4.95
C ARG A 78 18.82 -4.02 5.15
N THR A 79 19.58 -4.81 5.87
CA THR A 79 20.99 -4.51 6.25
C THR A 79 22.00 -5.43 5.57
N HIS A 80 21.56 -6.38 4.73
CA HIS A 80 22.48 -7.27 4.04
C HIS A 80 23.38 -6.51 3.06
N PRO A 81 24.73 -6.71 3.07
CA PRO A 81 25.66 -5.90 2.26
C PRO A 81 25.46 -6.03 0.76
N ASP A 82 24.90 -7.14 0.26
CA ASP A 82 24.62 -7.37 -1.15
C ASP A 82 23.16 -7.15 -1.52
N LEU A 83 22.38 -6.50 -0.63
CA LEU A 83 21.01 -6.08 -0.87
C LEU A 83 20.95 -4.56 -1.00
N GLY A 84 20.54 -4.06 -2.14
CA GLY A 84 20.16 -2.66 -2.32
C GLY A 84 18.65 -2.52 -2.37
N VAL A 85 18.09 -1.65 -1.54
CA VAL A 85 16.64 -1.42 -1.50
C VAL A 85 16.36 0.05 -1.74
N LEU A 86 15.45 0.32 -2.67
CA LEU A 86 14.83 1.61 -2.85
C LEU A 86 13.36 1.50 -2.47
N SER A 87 13.05 1.99 -1.29
CA SER A 87 11.71 2.16 -0.78
C SER A 87 11.55 3.63 -0.43
N THR A 88 10.69 4.34 -1.16
CA THR A 88 10.53 5.77 -0.93
C THR A 88 9.38 6.07 0.01
N GLU A 89 9.62 6.93 0.97
CA GLU A 89 8.57 7.52 1.80
C GLU A 89 7.94 8.77 1.13
N LYS A 90 8.44 9.14 -0.04
CA LYS A 90 7.95 10.26 -0.86
C LYS A 90 6.84 9.79 -1.80
N VAL A 91 6.10 10.73 -2.36
CA VAL A 91 5.08 10.46 -3.38
C VAL A 91 5.69 9.97 -4.68
N ILE A 92 6.88 10.46 -5.03
CA ILE A 92 7.61 10.16 -6.27
C ILE A 92 9.05 9.78 -5.92
N ILE A 93 9.55 8.76 -6.59
CA ILE A 93 10.96 8.36 -6.54
C ILE A 93 11.79 9.37 -7.33
N SER A 94 12.81 9.94 -6.70
CA SER A 94 13.70 10.91 -7.34
C SER A 94 14.73 10.24 -8.26
N ILE A 95 15.27 11.01 -9.22
CA ILE A 95 16.34 10.54 -10.11
C ILE A 95 17.60 10.20 -9.32
N GLU A 96 17.91 10.96 -8.30
CA GLU A 96 19.10 10.81 -7.45
C GLU A 96 19.06 9.47 -6.69
N GLU A 97 17.91 9.10 -6.13
CA GLU A 97 17.72 7.81 -5.44
C GLU A 97 17.96 6.63 -6.40
N VAL A 98 17.43 6.71 -7.63
CA VAL A 98 17.64 5.66 -8.63
C VAL A 98 19.10 5.62 -9.09
N ARG A 99 19.74 6.76 -9.31
CA ARG A 99 21.18 6.83 -9.67
C ARG A 99 22.07 6.22 -8.61
N GLN A 100 21.78 6.48 -7.34
CA GLN A 100 22.52 5.90 -6.22
C GLN A 100 22.35 4.38 -6.20
N LEU A 101 21.13 3.86 -6.38
CA LEU A 101 20.89 2.43 -6.43
C LEU A 101 21.59 1.78 -7.65
N VAL A 102 21.54 2.41 -8.82
CA VAL A 102 22.27 1.95 -10.03
C VAL A 102 23.77 1.95 -9.79
N SER A 103 24.33 2.99 -9.15
CA SER A 103 25.75 3.01 -8.79
C SER A 103 26.12 1.85 -7.85
N THR A 104 25.29 1.58 -6.85
CA THR A 104 25.48 0.44 -5.92
C THR A 104 25.42 -0.91 -6.65
N SER A 105 24.60 -1.02 -7.69
CA SER A 105 24.49 -2.27 -8.45
C SER A 105 25.74 -2.64 -9.26
N GLN A 106 26.64 -1.68 -9.49
CA GLN A 106 27.88 -1.90 -10.26
C GLN A 106 28.95 -2.67 -9.49
N PHE A 107 28.81 -2.81 -8.17
CA PHE A 107 29.75 -3.58 -7.35
C PHE A 107 29.44 -5.08 -7.42
N SER A 108 30.50 -5.89 -7.44
CA SER A 108 30.34 -7.35 -7.30
C SER A 108 29.76 -7.73 -5.94
N PRO A 109 29.03 -8.86 -5.83
CA PRO A 109 28.60 -9.38 -4.54
C PRO A 109 29.80 -9.58 -3.61
N SER A 110 29.65 -9.23 -2.33
CA SER A 110 30.71 -9.32 -1.31
C SER A 110 30.61 -10.55 -0.45
N VAL A 111 29.42 -11.00 -0.13
CA VAL A 111 29.14 -12.13 0.78
C VAL A 111 28.22 -13.15 0.10
N GLY A 112 27.12 -12.68 -0.50
CA GLY A 112 26.12 -13.51 -1.16
C GLY A 112 26.56 -14.03 -2.54
N ARG A 113 25.80 -14.97 -3.07
CA ARG A 113 25.98 -15.44 -4.46
C ARG A 113 25.64 -14.39 -5.50
N TYR A 114 24.67 -13.55 -5.19
CA TYR A 114 24.15 -12.48 -6.03
C TYR A 114 24.18 -11.15 -5.31
N ARG A 115 24.17 -10.06 -6.06
CA ARG A 115 23.78 -8.73 -5.62
C ARG A 115 22.34 -8.51 -6.05
N VAL A 116 21.46 -8.19 -5.11
CA VAL A 116 20.03 -8.04 -5.36
C VAL A 116 19.63 -6.57 -5.16
N MET A 117 18.96 -6.00 -6.16
CA MET A 117 18.45 -4.64 -6.16
C MET A 117 16.93 -4.67 -6.18
N ILE A 118 16.28 -4.15 -5.13
CA ILE A 118 14.82 -4.08 -5.02
C ILE A 118 14.37 -2.64 -5.17
N ILE A 119 13.36 -2.38 -6.02
CA ILE A 119 12.62 -1.14 -6.06
C ILE A 119 11.18 -1.44 -5.68
N GLU A 120 10.80 -1.05 -4.47
CA GLU A 120 9.40 -1.06 -4.05
C GLU A 120 8.66 0.11 -4.73
N ASP A 121 7.38 -0.01 -5.01
CA ASP A 121 6.57 1.05 -5.64
C ASP A 121 7.21 1.64 -6.93
N ALA A 122 7.67 0.77 -7.85
CA ALA A 122 8.31 1.19 -9.10
C ALA A 122 7.40 2.05 -10.01
N ASP A 123 6.08 1.97 -9.82
CA ASP A 123 5.06 2.84 -10.42
C ASP A 123 5.21 4.32 -10.02
N ARG A 124 5.91 4.62 -8.94
CA ARG A 124 6.19 6.00 -8.49
C ARG A 124 7.39 6.64 -9.19
N MET A 125 8.03 5.94 -10.11
CA MET A 125 9.07 6.51 -10.97
C MET A 125 8.43 7.30 -12.12
N SER A 126 8.86 8.56 -12.30
CA SER A 126 8.55 9.30 -13.52
C SER A 126 9.20 8.64 -14.73
N GLU A 127 8.73 8.93 -15.95
CA GLU A 127 9.36 8.44 -17.18
C GLU A 127 10.85 8.76 -17.24
N ARG A 128 11.23 9.98 -16.87
CA ARG A 128 12.63 10.41 -16.81
C ARG A 128 13.45 9.61 -15.80
N THR A 129 12.89 9.29 -14.66
CA THR A 129 13.52 8.46 -13.62
C THR A 129 13.65 7.02 -14.09
N SER A 130 12.61 6.48 -14.71
CA SER A 130 12.58 5.13 -15.29
C SER A 130 13.66 4.93 -16.36
N ASN A 131 13.91 5.94 -17.18
CA ASN A 131 14.95 5.87 -18.23
C ASN A 131 16.37 5.73 -17.67
N VAL A 132 16.66 6.21 -16.46
CA VAL A 132 17.95 6.00 -15.80
C VAL A 132 18.21 4.51 -15.49
N LEU A 133 17.16 3.76 -15.25
CA LEU A 133 17.25 2.33 -14.89
C LEU A 133 17.47 1.42 -16.11
N LEU A 134 17.08 1.85 -17.32
CA LEU A 134 17.07 1.00 -18.51
C LEU A 134 18.39 0.30 -18.78
N LYS A 135 19.51 1.04 -18.74
CA LYS A 135 20.84 0.44 -18.98
C LYS A 135 21.20 -0.63 -17.96
N ALA A 136 20.84 -0.42 -16.70
CA ALA A 136 21.10 -1.39 -15.63
C ALA A 136 20.21 -2.65 -15.75
N LEU A 137 19.04 -2.52 -16.38
CA LEU A 137 18.15 -3.67 -16.67
C LEU A 137 18.56 -4.43 -17.94
N GLU A 138 19.18 -3.74 -18.92
CA GLU A 138 19.64 -4.37 -20.17
C GLU A 138 20.93 -5.14 -19.97
N GLU A 139 21.90 -4.51 -19.35
CA GLU A 139 23.27 -5.00 -19.20
C GLU A 139 23.73 -4.90 -17.74
N PRO A 140 23.12 -5.66 -16.82
CA PRO A 140 23.54 -5.66 -15.43
C PRO A 140 24.93 -6.29 -15.28
N PRO A 141 25.71 -5.91 -14.26
CA PRO A 141 26.93 -6.61 -13.93
C PRO A 141 26.66 -8.09 -13.62
N PRO A 142 27.67 -8.97 -13.83
CA PRO A 142 27.52 -10.40 -13.52
C PRO A 142 27.01 -10.63 -12.09
N ARG A 143 26.06 -11.56 -11.94
CA ARG A 143 25.43 -11.90 -10.66
C ARG A 143 24.67 -10.75 -9.99
N THR A 144 24.19 -9.78 -10.76
CA THR A 144 23.28 -8.74 -10.27
C THR A 144 21.85 -9.05 -10.73
N VAL A 145 20.90 -8.99 -9.80
CA VAL A 145 19.47 -9.24 -10.03
C VAL A 145 18.66 -8.03 -9.60
N TRP A 146 17.78 -7.58 -10.49
CA TRP A 146 16.83 -6.50 -10.24
C TRP A 146 15.44 -7.04 -9.99
N ILE A 147 14.77 -6.57 -8.95
CA ILE A 147 13.39 -6.92 -8.60
C ILE A 147 12.60 -5.61 -8.45
N LEU A 148 11.65 -5.41 -9.35
CA LEU A 148 10.75 -4.26 -9.33
C LEU A 148 9.40 -4.70 -8.79
N CYS A 149 8.74 -3.87 -7.97
CA CYS A 149 7.38 -4.10 -7.48
C CYS A 149 6.48 -2.98 -7.96
N ALA A 150 5.31 -3.32 -8.54
CA ALA A 150 4.31 -2.36 -8.98
C ALA A 150 2.89 -2.94 -8.86
N PRO A 151 1.83 -2.12 -8.73
CA PRO A 151 0.45 -2.62 -8.71
C PRO A 151 0.08 -3.35 -9.99
N SER A 152 0.47 -2.82 -11.14
CA SER A 152 0.26 -3.40 -12.46
C SER A 152 1.48 -3.19 -13.36
N ALA A 153 1.69 -4.10 -14.31
CA ALA A 153 2.69 -3.90 -15.35
C ALA A 153 2.38 -2.66 -16.21
N ALA A 154 1.10 -2.29 -16.34
CA ALA A 154 0.68 -1.10 -17.10
C ALA A 154 1.16 0.22 -16.48
N ASP A 155 1.46 0.23 -15.18
CA ASP A 155 1.94 1.42 -14.46
C ASP A 155 3.40 1.75 -14.77
N LEU A 156 4.12 0.84 -15.42
CA LEU A 156 5.51 1.04 -15.86
C LEU A 156 5.58 1.37 -17.36
N ILE A 157 6.60 2.13 -17.74
CA ILE A 157 6.85 2.47 -19.15
C ILE A 157 7.11 1.20 -20.00
N PRO A 158 6.68 1.18 -21.27
CA PRO A 158 6.81 0.01 -22.13
C PRO A 158 8.24 -0.53 -22.24
N THR A 159 9.23 0.38 -22.21
CA THR A 159 10.65 0.04 -22.29
C THR A 159 11.17 -0.75 -21.09
N ILE A 160 10.66 -0.53 -19.88
CA ILE A 160 10.95 -1.40 -18.72
C ILE A 160 10.23 -2.72 -18.88
N ARG A 161 8.92 -2.71 -19.22
CA ARG A 161 8.11 -3.93 -19.33
C ARG A 161 8.69 -4.97 -20.29
N SER A 162 9.33 -4.52 -21.37
CA SER A 162 9.94 -5.42 -22.36
C SER A 162 11.22 -6.10 -21.89
N ARG A 163 11.80 -5.69 -20.74
CA ARG A 163 13.09 -6.14 -20.22
C ARG A 163 12.99 -6.94 -18.92
N VAL A 164 11.78 -7.05 -18.37
CA VAL A 164 11.55 -7.71 -17.09
C VAL A 164 10.68 -8.95 -17.26
N ARG A 165 10.98 -10.01 -16.53
CA ARG A 165 10.08 -11.16 -16.38
C ARG A 165 9.04 -10.85 -15.33
N THR A 166 7.77 -10.88 -15.71
CA THR A 166 6.66 -10.53 -14.81
C THR A 166 6.18 -11.75 -14.03
N VAL A 167 6.04 -11.60 -12.73
CA VAL A 167 5.36 -12.52 -11.80
C VAL A 167 4.15 -11.80 -11.24
N ARG A 168 2.96 -12.37 -11.42
CA ARG A 168 1.71 -11.77 -10.98
C ARG A 168 1.24 -12.42 -9.68
N LEU A 169 0.94 -11.58 -8.69
CA LEU A 169 0.26 -11.99 -7.47
C LEU A 169 -1.25 -11.89 -7.65
N ARG A 170 -1.99 -12.82 -7.08
CA ARG A 170 -3.45 -12.75 -6.97
C ARG A 170 -3.88 -12.05 -5.69
N VAL A 171 -5.12 -11.64 -5.62
CA VAL A 171 -5.75 -11.28 -4.35
C VAL A 171 -5.97 -12.57 -3.56
N PRO A 172 -5.43 -12.72 -2.33
CA PRO A 172 -5.73 -13.88 -1.50
C PRO A 172 -7.23 -13.93 -1.17
N SER A 173 -7.75 -15.12 -0.85
CA SER A 173 -9.11 -15.23 -0.35
C SER A 173 -9.22 -14.65 1.08
N VAL A 174 -10.45 -14.36 1.50
CA VAL A 174 -10.71 -13.91 2.89
C VAL A 174 -10.22 -14.94 3.89
N ASP A 175 -10.48 -16.23 3.62
CA ASP A 175 -10.08 -17.33 4.52
C ASP A 175 -8.56 -17.46 4.61
N GLU A 176 -7.84 -17.37 3.48
CA GLU A 176 -6.36 -17.42 3.47
C GLU A 176 -5.75 -16.27 4.29
N VAL A 177 -6.32 -15.06 4.21
CA VAL A 177 -5.84 -13.92 5.02
C VAL A 177 -6.24 -14.07 6.48
N ALA A 178 -7.43 -14.59 6.77
CA ALA A 178 -7.87 -14.85 8.12
C ALA A 178 -6.98 -15.89 8.82
N ASP A 179 -6.68 -17.00 8.14
CA ASP A 179 -5.79 -18.05 8.67
C ASP A 179 -4.37 -17.51 8.91
N LEU A 180 -3.85 -16.71 7.99
CA LEU A 180 -2.54 -16.07 8.18
C LEU A 180 -2.49 -15.22 9.46
N ILE A 181 -3.50 -14.36 9.66
CA ILE A 181 -3.55 -13.45 10.80
C ILE A 181 -3.79 -14.22 12.09
N ALA A 182 -4.71 -15.19 12.08
CA ALA A 182 -4.98 -16.02 13.25
C ALA A 182 -3.73 -16.75 13.73
N ASN A 183 -2.97 -17.37 12.82
CA ASN A 183 -1.77 -18.12 13.13
C ASN A 183 -0.57 -17.23 13.52
N ARG A 184 -0.38 -16.12 12.82
CA ARG A 184 0.77 -15.22 13.04
C ARG A 184 0.62 -14.37 14.29
N ASP A 185 -0.58 -13.82 14.49
CA ASP A 185 -0.84 -12.79 15.50
C ASP A 185 -1.58 -13.35 16.73
N GLY A 186 -1.94 -14.64 16.73
CA GLY A 186 -2.64 -15.30 17.83
C GLY A 186 -4.08 -14.78 18.02
N ILE A 187 -4.72 -14.28 16.96
CA ILE A 187 -6.07 -13.72 16.95
C ILE A 187 -7.08 -14.86 16.74
N ASP A 188 -8.23 -14.80 17.39
CA ASP A 188 -9.31 -15.76 17.14
C ASP A 188 -9.80 -15.68 15.69
N LEU A 189 -10.13 -16.83 15.11
CA LEU A 189 -10.50 -16.94 13.70
C LEU A 189 -11.72 -16.07 13.32
N PRO A 190 -12.80 -15.96 14.11
CA PRO A 190 -13.92 -15.07 13.81
C PRO A 190 -13.50 -13.60 13.68
N THR A 191 -12.65 -13.10 14.58
CA THR A 191 -12.10 -11.73 14.51
C THR A 191 -11.19 -11.56 13.30
N ALA A 192 -10.31 -12.52 13.01
CA ALA A 192 -9.43 -12.53 11.85
C ALA A 192 -10.24 -12.54 10.54
N THR A 193 -11.29 -13.38 10.43
CA THR A 193 -12.18 -13.45 9.25
C THR A 193 -12.91 -12.13 9.01
N ARG A 194 -13.45 -11.52 10.07
CA ARG A 194 -14.09 -10.21 9.96
C ARG A 194 -13.09 -9.15 9.47
N ALA A 195 -11.91 -9.09 10.06
CA ALA A 195 -10.87 -8.15 9.68
C ALA A 195 -10.38 -8.35 8.24
N ALA A 196 -10.19 -9.60 7.80
CA ALA A 196 -9.81 -9.95 6.43
C ALA A 196 -10.88 -9.53 5.41
N ARG A 197 -12.16 -9.74 5.72
CA ARG A 197 -13.30 -9.33 4.89
C ARG A 197 -13.38 -7.80 4.79
N GLU A 198 -13.38 -7.10 5.92
CA GLU A 198 -13.44 -5.64 5.98
C GLU A 198 -12.22 -4.97 5.30
N ALA A 199 -11.06 -5.61 5.35
CA ALA A 199 -9.85 -5.20 4.63
C ALA A 199 -9.84 -5.59 3.15
N GLN A 200 -10.86 -6.30 2.64
CA GLN A 200 -10.92 -6.81 1.25
C GLN A 200 -9.66 -7.62 0.89
N SER A 201 -9.24 -8.50 1.79
CA SER A 201 -8.04 -9.35 1.67
C SER A 201 -6.70 -8.60 1.60
N HIS A 202 -6.67 -7.32 1.96
CA HIS A 202 -5.41 -6.58 2.10
C HIS A 202 -4.71 -6.99 3.41
N ILE A 203 -3.65 -7.80 3.34
CA ILE A 203 -3.00 -8.44 4.50
C ILE A 203 -2.65 -7.43 5.60
N GLY A 204 -1.94 -6.33 5.26
CA GLY A 204 -1.53 -5.33 6.26
C GLY A 204 -2.70 -4.59 6.90
N MET A 205 -3.78 -4.33 6.16
CA MET A 205 -4.98 -3.69 6.70
C MET A 205 -5.77 -4.67 7.57
N ALA A 206 -5.88 -5.94 7.16
CA ALA A 206 -6.53 -6.97 7.94
C ALA A 206 -5.84 -7.18 9.29
N HIS A 207 -4.50 -7.25 9.31
CA HIS A 207 -3.71 -7.26 10.54
C HIS A 207 -4.04 -6.05 11.44
N ARG A 208 -4.04 -4.85 10.87
CA ARG A 208 -4.32 -3.62 11.60
C ARG A 208 -5.75 -3.58 12.16
N LEU A 209 -6.75 -4.00 11.38
CA LEU A 209 -8.14 -4.09 11.87
C LEU A 209 -8.32 -5.19 12.92
N ALA A 210 -7.56 -6.28 12.85
CA ALA A 210 -7.60 -7.34 13.86
C ALA A 210 -6.99 -6.90 15.20
N THR A 211 -5.84 -6.18 15.16
CA THR A 211 -5.04 -5.88 16.35
C THR A 211 -5.31 -4.51 16.99
N ASN A 212 -5.84 -3.53 16.23
CA ASN A 212 -5.97 -2.14 16.68
C ASN A 212 -7.44 -1.69 16.74
N ALA A 213 -7.93 -1.43 17.96
CA ALA A 213 -9.31 -0.98 18.19
C ALA A 213 -9.58 0.40 17.57
N ASP A 214 -8.63 1.34 17.67
CA ASP A 214 -8.80 2.68 17.10
C ASP A 214 -8.92 2.65 15.57
N ALA A 215 -8.24 1.70 14.91
CA ALA A 215 -8.38 1.52 13.47
C ALA A 215 -9.80 1.05 13.10
N ARG A 216 -10.39 0.15 13.88
CA ARG A 216 -11.78 -0.28 13.71
C ARG A 216 -12.76 0.88 13.93
N ASP A 217 -12.57 1.66 15.00
CA ASP A 217 -13.42 2.81 15.33
C ASP A 217 -13.36 3.88 14.25
N ARG A 218 -12.16 4.18 13.74
CA ARG A 218 -12.01 5.14 12.61
C ARG A 218 -12.74 4.66 11.36
N ARG A 219 -12.64 3.37 11.03
CA ARG A 219 -13.37 2.78 9.91
C ARG A 219 -14.88 2.87 10.11
N ALA A 220 -15.39 2.51 11.30
CA ALA A 220 -16.80 2.59 11.62
C ALA A 220 -17.32 4.04 11.46
N ARG A 221 -16.60 5.02 12.00
CA ARG A 221 -16.94 6.46 11.84
C ARG A 221 -16.93 6.91 10.38
N THR A 222 -16.01 6.42 9.56
CA THR A 222 -15.99 6.71 8.12
C THR A 222 -17.30 6.29 7.45
N LEU A 223 -17.77 5.08 7.75
CA LEU A 223 -19.03 4.56 7.19
C LEU A 223 -20.26 5.30 7.72
N GLU A 224 -20.29 5.64 9.02
CA GLU A 224 -21.36 6.42 9.64
C GLU A 224 -21.48 7.82 9.04
N ILE A 225 -20.36 8.53 8.88
CA ILE A 225 -20.32 9.85 8.23
C ILE A 225 -20.95 9.78 6.84
N ALA A 226 -20.56 8.79 6.02
CA ALA A 226 -21.08 8.66 4.66
C ALA A 226 -22.59 8.34 4.64
N LEU A 227 -23.05 7.46 5.52
CA LEU A 227 -24.46 7.12 5.65
C LEU A 227 -25.31 8.27 6.21
N GLY A 228 -24.71 9.23 6.90
CA GLY A 228 -25.35 10.39 7.50
C GLY A 228 -25.61 11.57 6.57
N ILE A 229 -25.06 11.58 5.35
CA ILE A 229 -25.16 12.73 4.43
C ILE A 229 -26.57 12.87 3.85
N ARG A 230 -27.23 14.03 4.13
CA ARG A 230 -28.58 14.35 3.61
C ARG A 230 -28.65 15.69 2.86
N SER A 231 -27.72 16.60 3.09
CA SER A 231 -27.71 17.95 2.55
C SER A 231 -26.33 18.33 2.00
N VAL A 232 -26.24 19.42 1.23
CA VAL A 232 -24.97 19.95 0.74
C VAL A 232 -24.07 20.39 1.92
N SER A 233 -24.65 21.08 2.89
CA SER A 233 -23.90 21.46 4.12
C SER A 233 -23.42 20.23 4.88
N GLY A 234 -24.25 19.18 4.98
CA GLY A 234 -23.84 17.90 5.57
C GLY A 234 -22.69 17.25 4.80
N ALA A 235 -22.68 17.31 3.45
CA ALA A 235 -21.58 16.77 2.64
C ALA A 235 -20.26 17.52 2.88
N VAL A 236 -20.30 18.86 2.98
CA VAL A 236 -19.09 19.67 3.29
C VAL A 236 -18.56 19.34 4.70
N MET A 237 -19.44 19.26 5.70
CA MET A 237 -19.05 18.86 7.06
C MET A 237 -18.50 17.43 7.12
N ALA A 238 -19.10 16.52 6.36
CA ALA A 238 -18.63 15.14 6.23
C ALA A 238 -17.21 15.09 5.61
N ALA A 239 -16.94 15.90 4.57
CA ALA A 239 -15.61 15.96 3.96
C ALA A 239 -14.55 16.46 4.97
N ALA A 240 -14.87 17.48 5.76
CA ALA A 240 -13.98 17.95 6.84
C ALA A 240 -13.73 16.83 7.87
N GLY A 241 -14.78 16.15 8.34
CA GLY A 241 -14.65 15.04 9.29
C GLY A 241 -13.83 13.86 8.76
N LEU A 242 -13.99 13.49 7.49
CA LEU A 242 -13.17 12.44 6.87
C LEU A 242 -11.70 12.86 6.74
N LEU A 243 -11.43 14.12 6.42
CA LEU A 243 -10.07 14.65 6.38
C LEU A 243 -9.41 14.67 7.76
N GLU A 244 -10.16 15.04 8.80
CA GLU A 244 -9.70 14.97 10.21
C GLU A 244 -9.36 13.54 10.61
N LEU A 245 -10.21 12.57 10.29
CA LEU A 245 -9.95 11.15 10.55
C LEU A 245 -8.67 10.66 9.84
N ALA A 246 -8.48 11.02 8.57
CA ALA A 246 -7.27 10.67 7.82
C ALA A 246 -6.01 11.32 8.43
N THR A 247 -6.12 12.57 8.87
CA THR A 247 -5.03 13.33 9.50
C THR A 247 -4.64 12.70 10.84
N ALA A 248 -5.62 12.37 11.68
CA ALA A 248 -5.39 11.72 12.96
C ALA A 248 -4.74 10.33 12.78
N ASP A 249 -5.18 9.58 11.76
CA ASP A 249 -4.61 8.27 11.43
C ASP A 249 -3.16 8.38 10.95
N ALA A 250 -2.88 9.32 10.06
CA ALA A 250 -1.53 9.60 9.56
C ALA A 250 -0.59 9.98 10.71
N LYS A 251 -1.05 10.86 11.60
CA LYS A 251 -0.29 11.30 12.76
C LYS A 251 0.01 10.13 13.71
N ALA A 252 -0.97 9.30 14.03
CA ALA A 252 -0.79 8.12 14.89
C ALA A 252 0.24 7.11 14.33
N ILE A 253 0.37 7.02 13.00
CA ILE A 253 1.32 6.12 12.34
C ILE A 253 2.75 6.69 12.38
N THR A 254 2.90 8.02 12.28
CA THR A 254 4.22 8.65 12.08
C THR A 254 4.84 9.20 13.35
N GLU A 255 4.02 9.57 14.34
CA GLU A 255 4.47 10.35 15.52
C GLU A 255 5.53 9.63 16.36
N GLU A 256 5.33 8.33 16.63
CA GLU A 256 6.28 7.53 17.43
C GLU A 256 7.62 7.39 16.70
N LYS A 257 7.59 7.05 15.41
CA LYS A 257 8.79 6.90 14.58
C LYS A 257 9.53 8.23 14.43
N ASP A 258 8.80 9.32 14.20
CA ASP A 258 9.37 10.66 14.03
C ASP A 258 10.04 11.14 15.32
N ALA A 259 9.46 10.83 16.49
CA ALA A 259 10.03 11.13 17.79
C ALA A 259 11.33 10.34 18.04
N GLU A 260 11.31 9.03 17.80
CA GLU A 260 12.49 8.18 17.93
C GLU A 260 13.65 8.60 17.01
N GLU A 261 13.35 8.92 15.75
CA GLU A 261 14.34 9.39 14.77
C GLU A 261 14.95 10.73 15.21
N ARG A 262 14.14 11.64 15.71
CA ARG A 262 14.60 12.93 16.22
C ARG A 262 15.52 12.76 17.43
N ASP A 263 15.14 11.91 18.39
CA ASP A 263 15.93 11.63 19.58
C ASP A 263 17.24 10.90 19.23
N ASN A 264 17.22 9.98 18.27
CA ASN A 264 18.42 9.31 17.79
C ASN A 264 19.35 10.29 17.06
N ALA A 265 18.80 11.18 16.23
CA ALA A 265 19.59 12.22 15.57
C ALA A 265 20.24 13.18 16.58
N LEU A 266 19.51 13.65 17.59
CA LEU A 266 20.06 14.50 18.64
C LEU A 266 21.16 13.80 19.43
N ARG A 267 20.93 12.55 19.83
CA ARG A 267 21.96 11.75 20.53
C ARG A 267 23.20 11.51 19.69
N SER A 268 23.06 11.18 18.40
CA SER A 268 24.20 10.97 17.50
C SER A 268 25.02 12.25 17.25
N LEU A 269 24.37 13.42 17.37
CA LEU A 269 24.99 14.73 17.26
C LEU A 269 25.55 15.26 18.61
N GLY A 270 25.46 14.46 19.69
CA GLY A 270 25.94 14.84 21.02
C GLY A 270 25.13 15.96 21.70
N ILE A 271 23.85 16.13 21.32
CA ILE A 271 22.96 17.14 21.89
C ILE A 271 22.08 16.48 22.95
N GLU A 272 22.13 16.98 24.19
CA GLU A 272 21.21 16.53 25.23
C GLU A 272 19.78 16.99 24.98
N PRO A 273 18.76 16.26 25.47
CA PRO A 273 17.36 16.65 25.36
C PRO A 273 17.13 18.07 25.91
N GLY A 274 16.61 18.97 25.06
CA GLY A 274 16.41 20.39 25.41
C GLY A 274 17.63 21.30 25.26
N GLY A 275 18.77 20.77 24.79
CA GLY A 275 19.99 21.55 24.55
C GLY A 275 19.86 22.47 23.31
N THR A 276 20.72 23.52 23.28
CA THR A 276 20.78 24.45 22.14
C THR A 276 21.45 23.80 20.93
N ILE A 277 20.78 23.82 19.78
CA ILE A 277 21.29 23.22 18.53
C ILE A 277 22.37 24.13 17.91
N PRO A 278 23.62 23.64 17.77
CA PRO A 278 24.67 24.37 17.10
C PRO A 278 24.31 24.75 15.65
N PRO A 279 24.71 25.94 15.16
CA PRO A 279 24.40 26.37 13.79
C PRO A 279 24.81 25.39 12.70
N ALA A 280 25.93 24.70 12.87
CA ALA A 280 26.45 23.69 11.92
C ALA A 280 25.56 22.47 11.78
N LEU A 281 24.77 22.11 12.78
CA LEU A 281 23.90 20.93 12.81
C LEU A 281 22.45 21.25 12.42
N ARG A 282 22.10 22.52 12.30
CA ARG A 282 20.73 22.94 11.94
C ARG A 282 20.29 22.45 10.57
N SER A 283 21.21 22.34 9.61
CA SER A 283 20.90 21.83 8.26
C SER A 283 20.52 20.35 8.27
N GLN A 284 21.18 19.53 9.10
CA GLN A 284 20.87 18.10 9.23
C GLN A 284 19.51 17.88 9.87
N LEU A 285 19.20 18.60 10.96
CA LEU A 285 17.89 18.52 11.59
C LEU A 285 16.79 19.06 10.69
N LYS A 286 17.05 20.13 9.92
CA LYS A 286 16.11 20.64 8.94
C LYS A 286 15.80 19.61 7.86
N ASN A 287 16.80 18.89 7.36
CA ASN A 287 16.59 17.82 6.38
C ASN A 287 15.73 16.69 6.96
N LEU A 288 15.98 16.29 8.22
CA LEU A 288 15.15 15.30 8.93
C LEU A 288 13.69 15.79 9.04
N GLU A 289 13.47 17.04 9.46
CA GLU A 289 12.13 17.62 9.55
C GLU A 289 11.43 17.71 8.19
N GLU A 290 12.16 17.97 7.12
CA GLU A 290 11.61 17.95 5.74
C GLU A 290 11.22 16.53 5.31
N ASP A 291 12.03 15.53 5.63
CA ASP A 291 11.71 14.11 5.33
C ASP A 291 10.50 13.63 6.18
N GLN A 292 10.42 14.00 7.45
CA GLN A 292 9.25 13.74 8.31
C GLN A 292 7.97 14.39 7.74
N LYS A 293 8.04 15.65 7.29
CA LYS A 293 6.89 16.31 6.61
C LYS A 293 6.46 15.60 5.33
N ARG A 294 7.41 15.12 4.53
CA ARG A 294 7.12 14.35 3.31
C ARG A 294 6.45 13.01 3.65
N ARG A 295 6.94 12.32 4.69
CA ARG A 295 6.33 11.09 5.23
C ARG A 295 4.90 11.34 5.71
N ALA A 296 4.67 12.39 6.50
CA ALA A 296 3.34 12.77 6.98
C ALA A 296 2.38 13.05 5.81
N THR A 297 2.86 13.75 4.75
CA THR A 297 2.06 13.99 3.54
C THR A 297 1.68 12.69 2.84
N ARG A 298 2.60 11.73 2.73
CA ARG A 298 2.32 10.41 2.15
C ARG A 298 1.32 9.65 3.01
N SER A 299 1.57 9.57 4.33
CA SER A 299 0.70 8.87 5.26
C SER A 299 -0.73 9.41 5.24
N LEU A 300 -0.89 10.72 5.11
CA LEU A 300 -2.20 11.35 4.93
C LEU A 300 -2.88 10.92 3.62
N ARG A 301 -2.15 10.89 2.50
CA ARG A 301 -2.70 10.42 1.21
C ARG A 301 -3.12 8.94 1.29
N ASP A 302 -2.29 8.11 1.89
CA ASP A 302 -2.59 6.69 2.10
C ASP A 302 -3.81 6.51 3.03
N GLY A 303 -3.98 7.39 4.04
CA GLY A 303 -5.15 7.45 4.91
C GLY A 303 -6.42 7.82 4.16
N ILE A 304 -6.36 8.82 3.29
CA ILE A 304 -7.50 9.25 2.46
C ILE A 304 -7.85 8.16 1.45
N ASP A 305 -6.87 7.52 0.82
CA ASP A 305 -7.11 6.42 -0.11
C ASP A 305 -7.83 5.25 0.57
N ARG A 306 -7.43 4.91 1.80
CA ARG A 306 -8.14 3.90 2.63
C ARG A 306 -9.59 4.28 2.88
N ILE A 307 -9.86 5.52 3.27
CA ILE A 307 -11.22 6.02 3.45
C ILE A 307 -12.03 5.82 2.16
N MET A 308 -11.47 6.15 1.01
CA MET A 308 -12.17 5.98 -0.28
C MET A 308 -12.39 4.51 -0.64
N VAL A 309 -11.47 3.62 -0.28
CA VAL A 309 -11.65 2.17 -0.43
C VAL A 309 -12.78 1.66 0.49
N ASP A 310 -12.85 2.15 1.74
CA ASP A 310 -13.94 1.80 2.67
C ASP A 310 -15.30 2.30 2.16
N LEU A 311 -15.37 3.54 1.65
CA LEU A 311 -16.57 4.08 1.03
C LEU A 311 -16.97 3.29 -0.22
N MET A 312 -16.01 2.90 -1.05
CA MET A 312 -16.27 2.07 -2.23
C MET A 312 -16.87 0.72 -1.83
N SER A 313 -16.38 0.10 -0.76
CA SER A 313 -16.93 -1.15 -0.21
C SER A 313 -18.35 -0.98 0.30
N LEU A 314 -18.65 0.14 0.96
CA LEU A 314 -19.98 0.49 1.44
C LEU A 314 -20.99 0.59 0.29
N TYR A 315 -20.67 1.39 -0.73
CA TYR A 315 -21.57 1.58 -1.87
C TYR A 315 -21.67 0.35 -2.76
N ARG A 316 -20.62 -0.49 -2.84
CA ARG A 316 -20.70 -1.82 -3.46
C ARG A 316 -21.75 -2.70 -2.78
N ASP A 317 -21.71 -2.80 -1.45
CA ASP A 317 -22.68 -3.62 -0.71
C ASP A 317 -24.10 -3.11 -0.91
N ILE A 318 -24.30 -1.78 -0.86
CA ILE A 318 -25.60 -1.16 -1.14
C ILE A 318 -26.08 -1.51 -2.57
N LEU A 319 -25.20 -1.38 -3.56
CA LEU A 319 -25.52 -1.66 -4.96
C LEU A 319 -25.93 -3.13 -5.17
N LEU A 320 -25.19 -4.08 -4.59
CA LEU A 320 -25.49 -5.50 -4.73
C LEU A 320 -26.85 -5.85 -4.11
N MET A 321 -27.21 -5.24 -2.98
CA MET A 321 -28.54 -5.38 -2.37
C MET A 321 -29.64 -4.81 -3.26
N GLN A 322 -29.40 -3.64 -3.89
CA GLN A 322 -30.36 -3.01 -4.82
C GLN A 322 -30.60 -3.84 -6.08
N LEU A 323 -29.58 -4.57 -6.53
CA LEU A 323 -29.63 -5.45 -7.71
C LEU A 323 -30.17 -6.86 -7.35
N GLY A 324 -30.44 -7.16 -6.07
CA GLY A 324 -30.88 -8.48 -5.63
C GLY A 324 -29.83 -9.58 -5.80
N VAL A 325 -28.54 -9.21 -5.81
CA VAL A 325 -27.45 -10.19 -5.91
C VAL A 325 -27.24 -10.84 -4.55
N ASP A 326 -27.33 -12.16 -4.48
CA ASP A 326 -27.02 -12.94 -3.27
C ASP A 326 -25.49 -13.02 -3.09
N SER A 327 -24.97 -12.07 -2.34
CA SER A 327 -23.54 -11.97 -2.00
C SER A 327 -23.38 -11.49 -0.58
N GLU A 328 -22.52 -12.15 0.17
CA GLU A 328 -22.21 -11.72 1.54
C GLU A 328 -21.58 -10.32 1.54
N PRO A 329 -22.13 -9.37 2.34
CA PRO A 329 -21.60 -8.00 2.39
C PRO A 329 -20.20 -7.96 3.01
N ILE A 330 -19.37 -7.04 2.53
CA ILE A 330 -18.08 -6.71 3.16
C ILE A 330 -18.33 -6.10 4.54
N ASN A 331 -19.33 -5.22 4.65
CA ASN A 331 -19.66 -4.45 5.85
C ASN A 331 -20.78 -5.13 6.65
N LEU A 332 -20.60 -6.39 6.99
CA LEU A 332 -21.62 -7.20 7.67
C LEU A 332 -22.04 -6.61 9.03
N SER A 333 -21.13 -5.95 9.75
CA SER A 333 -21.38 -5.31 11.05
C SER A 333 -22.45 -4.22 11.02
N ILE A 334 -22.71 -3.63 9.85
CA ILE A 334 -23.71 -2.57 9.63
C ILE A 334 -24.84 -3.01 8.69
N HIS A 335 -25.12 -4.30 8.60
CA HIS A 335 -26.10 -4.87 7.66
C HIS A 335 -27.47 -4.15 7.67
N SER A 336 -28.02 -3.86 8.85
CA SER A 336 -29.30 -3.14 8.97
C SER A 336 -29.26 -1.75 8.34
N GLN A 337 -28.15 -1.05 8.48
CA GLN A 337 -27.95 0.28 7.87
C GLN A 337 -27.78 0.17 6.35
N LEU A 338 -27.13 -0.90 5.85
CA LEU A 338 -27.03 -1.18 4.42
C LEU A 338 -28.40 -1.40 3.80
N VAL A 339 -29.26 -2.21 4.42
CA VAL A 339 -30.64 -2.46 3.97
C VAL A 339 -31.44 -1.17 3.91
N ALA A 340 -31.39 -0.35 4.97
CA ALA A 340 -32.03 0.96 5.01
C ALA A 340 -31.50 1.90 3.90
N ALA A 341 -30.19 1.90 3.67
CA ALA A 341 -29.57 2.68 2.64
C ALA A 341 -29.95 2.21 1.22
N ALA A 342 -30.02 0.91 0.99
CA ALA A 342 -30.43 0.32 -0.30
C ALA A 342 -31.89 0.66 -0.66
N SER A 343 -32.78 0.80 0.33
CA SER A 343 -34.17 1.18 0.10
C SER A 343 -34.39 2.67 -0.20
N THR A 344 -33.42 3.55 0.12
CA THR A 344 -33.56 5.02 -0.01
C THR A 344 -33.01 5.60 -1.31
N ALA A 345 -32.12 4.88 -2.00
CA ALA A 345 -31.49 5.31 -3.25
C ALA A 345 -31.71 4.27 -4.35
N THR A 346 -31.56 4.69 -5.61
CA THR A 346 -31.59 3.81 -6.78
C THR A 346 -30.17 3.25 -7.07
N ALA A 347 -30.09 2.11 -7.77
CA ALA A 347 -28.82 1.55 -8.21
C ALA A 347 -28.02 2.53 -9.09
N GLN A 348 -28.70 3.35 -9.90
CA GLN A 348 -28.07 4.35 -10.73
C GLN A 348 -27.41 5.47 -9.91
N GLU A 349 -28.08 5.96 -8.85
CA GLU A 349 -27.51 6.95 -7.91
C GLU A 349 -26.32 6.38 -7.15
N THR A 350 -26.38 5.10 -6.77
CA THR A 350 -25.27 4.41 -6.09
C THR A 350 -24.05 4.26 -7.02
N LEU A 351 -24.27 3.89 -8.29
CA LEU A 351 -23.20 3.85 -9.31
C LEU A 351 -22.57 5.23 -9.53
N ALA A 352 -23.38 6.28 -9.66
CA ALA A 352 -22.87 7.64 -9.79
C ALA A 352 -22.01 8.07 -8.58
N THR A 353 -22.36 7.61 -7.39
CA THR A 353 -21.54 7.83 -6.17
C THR A 353 -20.20 7.10 -6.26
N MET A 354 -20.19 5.85 -6.72
CA MET A 354 -18.95 5.09 -6.91
C MET A 354 -18.04 5.73 -7.96
N ASP A 355 -18.61 6.26 -9.04
CA ASP A 355 -17.88 7.02 -10.07
C ASP A 355 -17.29 8.33 -9.50
N ALA A 356 -18.03 9.01 -8.63
CA ALA A 356 -17.54 10.21 -7.95
C ALA A 356 -16.35 9.88 -7.03
N ILE A 357 -16.38 8.76 -6.30
CA ILE A 357 -15.26 8.29 -5.48
C ILE A 357 -14.04 7.99 -6.37
N SER A 358 -14.22 7.25 -7.46
CA SER A 358 -13.15 6.93 -8.41
C SER A 358 -12.52 8.19 -9.01
N THR A 359 -13.36 9.20 -9.32
CA THR A 359 -12.91 10.50 -9.84
C THR A 359 -12.11 11.27 -8.77
N ALA A 360 -12.56 11.27 -7.52
CA ALA A 360 -11.85 11.94 -6.43
C ALA A 360 -10.46 11.32 -6.19
N ARG A 361 -10.34 9.98 -6.23
CA ARG A 361 -9.05 9.29 -6.14
C ARG A 361 -8.09 9.77 -7.22
N LYS A 362 -8.49 9.77 -8.50
CA LYS A 362 -7.68 10.25 -9.62
C LYS A 362 -7.27 11.72 -9.47
N ARG A 363 -8.16 12.58 -8.95
CA ARG A 363 -7.86 13.99 -8.71
C ARG A 363 -6.78 14.16 -7.64
N ILE A 364 -6.84 13.40 -6.55
CA ILE A 364 -5.85 13.44 -5.47
C ILE A 364 -4.49 12.92 -5.96
N GLU A 365 -4.47 11.85 -6.76
CA GLU A 365 -3.27 11.36 -7.45
C GLU A 365 -2.64 12.44 -8.35
N SER A 366 -3.49 13.27 -8.99
CA SER A 366 -3.08 14.41 -9.82
C SER A 366 -2.79 15.69 -9.02
N ASN A 367 -2.54 15.60 -7.71
CA ASN A 367 -2.22 16.71 -6.81
C ASN A 367 -3.33 17.76 -6.62
N VAL A 368 -4.59 17.43 -6.86
CA VAL A 368 -5.71 18.28 -6.43
C VAL A 368 -5.81 18.23 -4.89
N SER A 369 -6.19 19.35 -4.27
CA SER A 369 -6.41 19.43 -2.82
C SER A 369 -7.36 18.31 -2.34
N PRO A 370 -6.95 17.49 -1.35
CA PRO A 370 -7.81 16.44 -0.81
C PRO A 370 -9.14 16.96 -0.28
N ALA A 371 -9.15 18.11 0.40
CA ALA A 371 -10.38 18.73 0.91
C ALA A 371 -11.38 18.99 -0.22
N LEU A 372 -10.95 19.67 -1.28
CA LEU A 372 -11.81 19.97 -2.44
C LEU A 372 -12.27 18.71 -3.17
N ALA A 373 -11.41 17.70 -3.29
CA ALA A 373 -11.77 16.44 -3.93
C ALA A 373 -12.84 15.68 -3.13
N LEU A 374 -12.71 15.62 -1.80
CA LEU A 374 -13.67 15.00 -0.89
C LEU A 374 -14.99 15.76 -0.87
N GLU A 375 -14.97 17.11 -0.80
CA GLU A 375 -16.19 17.94 -0.85
C GLU A 375 -16.97 17.70 -2.15
N ALA A 376 -16.30 17.77 -3.30
CA ALA A 376 -16.94 17.54 -4.60
C ALA A 376 -17.52 16.12 -4.72
N MET A 377 -16.80 15.12 -4.23
CA MET A 377 -17.22 13.73 -4.17
C MET A 377 -18.48 13.56 -3.33
N LEU A 378 -18.49 14.07 -2.08
CA LEU A 378 -19.59 13.86 -1.14
C LEU A 378 -20.84 14.71 -1.48
N VAL A 379 -20.65 15.88 -2.10
CA VAL A 379 -21.78 16.65 -2.65
C VAL A 379 -22.47 15.86 -3.77
N SER A 380 -21.71 15.15 -4.61
CA SER A 380 -22.26 14.26 -5.65
C SER A 380 -22.93 13.00 -5.06
N ALA A 381 -22.42 12.50 -3.93
CA ALA A 381 -22.94 11.31 -3.25
C ALA A 381 -24.15 11.55 -2.34
N ARG A 382 -24.58 12.81 -2.18
CA ARG A 382 -25.71 13.16 -1.29
C ARG A 382 -27.00 12.49 -1.71
N ARG A 383 -27.78 12.07 -0.73
CA ARG A 383 -29.14 11.55 -0.91
C ARG A 383 -30.14 12.64 -0.59
N PRO A 384 -30.86 13.22 -1.57
CA PRO A 384 -31.90 14.21 -1.27
C PRO A 384 -33.04 13.54 -0.51
N ASP A 385 -33.53 14.19 0.56
CA ASP A 385 -34.76 13.76 1.22
C ASP A 385 -35.92 13.80 0.23
N LYS A 386 -36.47 12.64 -0.11
CA LYS A 386 -37.63 12.52 -1.01
C LYS A 386 -38.89 13.24 -0.48
N ALA A 387 -38.92 13.62 0.80
CA ALA A 387 -40.04 14.30 1.45
C ALA A 387 -40.23 15.76 1.06
N ARG A 388 -39.29 16.39 0.33
CA ARG A 388 -39.36 17.85 0.03
C ARG A 388 -39.77 18.21 -1.38
N THR A 389 -40.08 17.26 -2.25
CA THR A 389 -40.44 17.52 -3.65
C THR A 389 -41.92 17.65 -3.90
N ASP A 390 -42.82 17.50 -2.90
CA ASP A 390 -44.28 17.44 -3.10
C ASP A 390 -45.08 18.67 -2.60
N THR A 391 -44.40 19.80 -2.34
CA THR A 391 -45.08 21.05 -2.00
C THR A 391 -44.72 22.17 -2.97
N ARG A 392 -45.09 22.03 -4.26
CA ARG A 392 -45.34 23.18 -5.11
C ARG A 392 -46.82 23.53 -5.00
N PRO A 393 -47.22 24.67 -4.46
CA PRO A 393 -48.62 25.09 -4.52
C PRO A 393 -49.02 25.34 -5.97
N GLU A 394 -50.02 24.63 -6.43
CA GLU A 394 -50.73 24.98 -7.67
C GLU A 394 -51.17 26.42 -7.58
N ARG A 395 -50.61 27.29 -8.42
CA ARG A 395 -51.14 28.61 -8.64
C ARG A 395 -52.39 28.43 -9.51
N THR A 396 -53.54 28.40 -8.86
CA THR A 396 -54.86 28.59 -9.49
C THR A 396 -54.88 29.96 -10.16
N ARG A 397 -55.22 30.00 -11.42
CA ARG A 397 -55.64 31.19 -12.17
C ARG A 397 -57.09 31.49 -11.88
#